data_04fa5334fac4ac28d702ba9e6b727dc9
#
_entry.id   04fa5334fac4ac28d702ba9e6b727dc9
#
_cell.length_a   1.000
_cell.length_b   1.000
_cell.length_c   1.000
_cell.angle_alpha   90.00
_cell.angle_beta   90.00
_cell.angle_gamma   90.00
#
_symmetry.space_group_name_H-M   'P 1'
#
loop_
_entity.id
_entity.type
_entity.pdbx_description
1 polymer ?
#
loop_
_entity_poly.entity_id
_entity_poly.type
_entity_poly.pdbx_seq_one_letter_code
_entity_poly.pdbx_strand_id
1 'polypeptide(L)'
;MDTIHRAEDAKEPAIQGYGLINEPVVPELSNVNETVGQCQRLMQRCTDEIRRYDRNHIVFVEHVAAVKDMSTGENLWNKYPIDELWFLIDDDNAVYEAHFYTPAVFTHQSAGDSVEYPKPCYVDNYLEYWVGCMSARQTSQDTYYESDYFTAGEDYNLYAPVLHSSKLGSGTALFDDVTVTEYAPDGTSGVVWHNDFSDGSQKPENAWNSDGTGSWSMSEGYLKISGGTDDYVLTFDKLKLREGCKYKISGHMQTVGAPSGGFADIRADFSLAENVYESGREYVFAELSEIVRFGKENNVPIYFGEFGADAESFKNGLGGERWVADVMDFCNENGISYSYHAYHEPMFGFYPEDTVKYPQHRNEALAKVFADKNRNG
;
A
#
# COMPACT_ATOMS: atom_id res chain seq x y z
N MET A 1 -33.01 11.21 9.63
CA MET A 1 -32.98 12.63 9.20
C MET A 1 -33.62 13.52 10.25
N ASP A 2 -33.12 13.49 11.48
CA ASP A 2 -33.77 14.23 12.59
C ASP A 2 -32.89 15.36 13.15
N THR A 3 -31.88 15.83 12.42
CA THR A 3 -30.84 16.65 13.07
C THR A 3 -30.72 18.09 12.56
N ILE A 4 -31.36 18.49 11.48
CA ILE A 4 -31.36 19.88 11.05
C ILE A 4 -32.70 20.51 11.39
N HIS A 5 -33.10 20.42 12.66
CA HIS A 5 -34.39 21.01 13.10
C HIS A 5 -34.23 22.31 13.86
N ARG A 6 -33.00 22.85 13.97
CA ARG A 6 -32.83 24.04 14.79
C ARG A 6 -32.21 25.17 13.98
N ALA A 7 -33.00 26.18 13.68
CA ALA A 7 -32.48 27.47 13.27
C ALA A 7 -31.47 28.07 14.29
N GLU A 8 -31.27 27.41 15.41
CA GLU A 8 -30.27 27.70 16.44
C GLU A 8 -28.92 27.19 16.05
N ASP A 9 -28.80 25.99 15.42
CA ASP A 9 -27.51 25.40 14.97
C ASP A 9 -26.88 26.26 13.86
N ALA A 10 -27.69 26.87 12.99
CA ALA A 10 -27.25 27.78 11.94
C ALA A 10 -26.60 29.08 12.47
N LYS A 11 -26.62 29.31 13.77
CA LYS A 11 -26.04 30.48 14.45
C LYS A 11 -24.92 30.12 15.40
N GLU A 12 -24.65 28.83 15.56
CA GLU A 12 -23.62 28.34 16.49
C GLU A 12 -22.23 28.43 15.84
N PRO A 13 -21.36 29.38 16.24
CA PRO A 13 -20.06 29.58 15.61
C PRO A 13 -19.06 28.48 15.89
N ALA A 14 -19.36 27.54 16.78
CA ALA A 14 -18.54 26.39 17.03
C ALA A 14 -18.73 25.26 16.00
N ILE A 15 -19.82 25.31 15.22
CA ILE A 15 -20.05 24.39 14.11
C ILE A 15 -19.28 24.90 12.89
N GLN A 16 -18.35 24.11 12.37
CA GLN A 16 -17.59 24.47 11.18
C GLN A 16 -18.40 24.25 9.90
N GLY A 17 -19.16 23.16 9.82
CA GLY A 17 -19.95 22.80 8.65
C GLY A 17 -20.69 21.48 8.82
N TYR A 18 -21.27 21.02 7.74
CA TYR A 18 -22.10 19.82 7.67
C TYR A 18 -21.53 18.83 6.66
N GLY A 19 -21.08 17.64 7.13
CA GLY A 19 -20.78 16.51 6.26
C GLY A 19 -22.08 15.88 5.78
N LEU A 20 -22.26 15.73 4.47
CA LEU A 20 -23.54 15.27 3.91
C LEU A 20 -23.74 13.77 4.06
N ILE A 21 -22.78 12.98 3.59
CA ILE A 21 -22.78 11.52 3.65
C ILE A 21 -21.33 11.06 3.76
N ASN A 22 -21.05 10.22 4.73
CA ASN A 22 -19.73 9.58 4.86
C ASN A 22 -19.63 8.40 3.89
N GLU A 23 -18.54 8.35 3.13
CA GLU A 23 -18.19 7.27 2.20
C GLU A 23 -19.38 6.81 1.33
N PRO A 24 -19.89 7.67 0.44
CA PRO A 24 -21.08 7.34 -0.32
C PRO A 24 -20.90 6.08 -1.18
N VAL A 25 -21.72 5.06 -0.93
CA VAL A 25 -21.81 3.87 -1.76
C VAL A 25 -23.08 3.94 -2.59
N VAL A 26 -22.94 3.93 -3.90
CA VAL A 26 -24.08 4.07 -4.81
C VAL A 26 -24.32 2.83 -5.66
N PRO A 27 -25.58 2.47 -5.97
CA PRO A 27 -25.88 1.39 -6.91
C PRO A 27 -25.23 1.65 -8.26
N GLU A 28 -24.55 0.64 -8.81
CA GLU A 28 -24.03 0.73 -10.17
C GLU A 28 -25.14 0.79 -11.20
N LEU A 29 -25.04 1.75 -12.12
CA LEU A 29 -25.94 1.90 -13.25
C LEU A 29 -25.23 1.52 -14.57
N SER A 30 -25.81 1.90 -15.70
CA SER A 30 -25.34 1.51 -17.03
C SER A 30 -23.96 2.11 -17.39
N ASN A 31 -23.57 3.19 -16.76
CA ASN A 31 -22.26 3.83 -16.92
C ASN A 31 -21.90 4.64 -15.67
N VAL A 32 -20.62 5.03 -15.55
CA VAL A 32 -20.09 5.75 -14.39
C VAL A 32 -20.77 7.12 -14.19
N ASN A 33 -21.05 7.86 -15.26
CA ASN A 33 -21.66 9.17 -15.18
C ASN A 33 -23.09 9.12 -14.58
N GLU A 34 -23.87 8.12 -14.96
CA GLU A 34 -25.20 7.91 -14.38
C GLU A 34 -25.10 7.46 -12.93
N THR A 35 -24.15 6.60 -12.62
CA THR A 35 -23.85 6.10 -11.27
C THR A 35 -23.49 7.24 -10.34
N VAL A 36 -22.53 8.06 -10.69
CA VAL A 36 -22.09 9.22 -9.92
C VAL A 36 -23.16 10.31 -9.86
N GLY A 37 -23.88 10.53 -10.95
CA GLY A 37 -24.97 11.49 -11.02
C GLY A 37 -26.14 11.24 -10.04
N GLN A 38 -26.28 10.00 -9.54
CA GLN A 38 -27.24 9.72 -8.45
C GLN A 38 -26.79 10.40 -7.15
N CYS A 39 -25.51 10.24 -6.80
CA CYS A 39 -24.91 10.83 -5.63
C CYS A 39 -24.96 12.36 -5.72
N GLN A 40 -24.53 12.93 -6.83
CA GLN A 40 -24.59 14.37 -7.10
C GLN A 40 -25.98 14.96 -6.85
N ARG A 41 -27.02 14.34 -7.43
CA ARG A 41 -28.40 14.83 -7.23
C ARG A 41 -28.87 14.74 -5.79
N LEU A 42 -28.44 13.71 -5.06
CA LEU A 42 -28.77 13.57 -3.64
C LEU A 42 -28.07 14.64 -2.81
N MET A 43 -26.75 14.81 -3.01
CA MET A 43 -25.93 15.81 -2.32
C MET A 43 -26.47 17.23 -2.58
N GLN A 44 -26.79 17.55 -3.84
CA GLN A 44 -27.40 18.84 -4.18
C GLN A 44 -28.71 19.08 -3.41
N ARG A 45 -29.60 18.09 -3.38
CA ARG A 45 -30.86 18.21 -2.64
C ARG A 45 -30.68 18.39 -1.15
N CYS A 46 -29.69 17.72 -0.56
CA CYS A 46 -29.33 17.90 0.85
C CYS A 46 -28.82 19.32 1.09
N THR A 47 -27.93 19.79 0.22
CA THR A 47 -27.39 21.16 0.27
C THR A 47 -28.50 22.21 0.14
N ASP A 48 -29.38 22.07 -0.86
CA ASP A 48 -30.50 22.98 -1.07
C ASP A 48 -31.39 23.07 0.20
N GLU A 49 -31.62 21.94 0.86
CA GLU A 49 -32.42 21.94 2.10
C GLU A 49 -31.68 22.61 3.26
N ILE A 50 -30.34 22.35 3.42
CA ILE A 50 -29.52 23.04 4.41
C ILE A 50 -29.55 24.54 4.18
N ARG A 51 -29.39 25.02 2.94
CA ARG A 51 -29.36 26.45 2.59
C ARG A 51 -30.66 27.23 2.83
N ARG A 52 -31.74 26.51 3.05
CA ARG A 52 -33.00 27.14 3.50
C ARG A 52 -32.92 27.68 4.93
N TYR A 53 -32.02 27.11 5.74
CA TYR A 53 -31.88 27.44 7.16
C TYR A 53 -30.51 28.05 7.48
N ASP A 54 -29.47 27.60 6.79
CA ASP A 54 -28.10 27.99 7.04
C ASP A 54 -27.37 28.33 5.73
N ARG A 55 -26.94 29.59 5.61
CA ARG A 55 -26.20 30.08 4.43
C ARG A 55 -24.72 30.35 4.71
N ASN A 56 -24.26 30.10 5.94
CA ASN A 56 -22.95 30.52 6.40
C ASN A 56 -21.97 29.36 6.58
N HIS A 57 -22.43 28.23 7.11
CA HIS A 57 -21.56 27.11 7.38
C HIS A 57 -21.19 26.34 6.10
N ILE A 58 -19.99 25.74 6.12
CA ILE A 58 -19.50 24.92 5.02
C ILE A 58 -20.36 23.67 4.84
N VAL A 59 -20.51 23.22 3.60
CA VAL A 59 -21.04 21.90 3.29
C VAL A 59 -19.88 21.05 2.79
N PHE A 60 -19.60 19.95 3.46
CA PHE A 60 -18.58 18.98 3.03
C PHE A 60 -19.24 17.95 2.12
N VAL A 61 -18.69 17.80 0.93
CA VAL A 61 -19.19 16.94 -0.16
C VAL A 61 -18.16 15.90 -0.51
N GLU A 62 -18.37 14.69 -0.07
CA GLU A 62 -17.47 13.60 -0.38
C GLU A 62 -17.75 13.00 -1.76
N HIS A 63 -16.71 12.62 -2.50
CA HIS A 63 -16.84 11.89 -3.75
C HIS A 63 -17.50 10.51 -3.54
N VAL A 64 -17.91 9.84 -4.62
CA VAL A 64 -18.40 8.46 -4.51
C VAL A 64 -17.23 7.56 -4.06
N ALA A 65 -17.35 6.96 -2.88
CA ALA A 65 -16.30 6.12 -2.31
C ALA A 65 -16.29 4.71 -2.89
N ALA A 66 -17.47 4.14 -3.15
CA ALA A 66 -17.61 2.82 -3.75
C ALA A 66 -18.90 2.71 -4.59
N VAL A 67 -18.92 1.76 -5.50
CA VAL A 67 -20.13 1.38 -6.22
C VAL A 67 -20.62 0.02 -5.76
N LYS A 68 -21.93 -0.15 -5.67
CA LYS A 68 -22.53 -1.42 -5.28
C LYS A 68 -22.90 -2.21 -6.51
N ASP A 69 -22.30 -3.37 -6.67
CA ASP A 69 -22.73 -4.35 -7.66
C ASP A 69 -24.12 -4.88 -7.26
N MET A 70 -25.10 -4.60 -8.11
CA MET A 70 -26.50 -4.98 -7.83
C MET A 70 -26.76 -6.47 -8.06
N SER A 71 -25.84 -7.19 -8.69
CA SER A 71 -25.96 -8.63 -8.92
C SER A 71 -25.40 -9.48 -7.77
N THR A 72 -24.31 -9.03 -7.15
CA THR A 72 -23.63 -9.70 -6.02
C THR A 72 -23.98 -9.08 -4.68
N GLY A 73 -24.34 -7.80 -4.67
CA GLY A 73 -24.55 -6.99 -3.46
C GLY A 73 -23.26 -6.51 -2.81
N GLU A 74 -22.12 -6.71 -3.44
CA GLU A 74 -20.79 -6.30 -2.96
C GLU A 74 -20.54 -4.81 -3.21
N ASN A 75 -19.80 -4.18 -2.31
CA ASN A 75 -19.28 -2.84 -2.50
C ASN A 75 -17.92 -2.93 -3.19
N LEU A 76 -17.81 -2.33 -4.36
CA LEU A 76 -16.61 -2.33 -5.19
C LEU A 76 -15.86 -1.02 -5.00
N TRP A 77 -14.90 -1.05 -4.11
CA TRP A 77 -13.94 0.03 -3.87
C TRP A 77 -12.94 0.08 -5.04
N ASN A 78 -12.55 1.28 -5.43
CA ASN A 78 -11.55 1.50 -6.52
C ASN A 78 -11.93 0.86 -7.87
N LYS A 79 -13.23 0.64 -8.14
CA LYS A 79 -13.70 0.11 -9.42
C LYS A 79 -13.46 1.08 -10.58
N TYR A 80 -13.58 2.36 -10.31
CA TYR A 80 -13.36 3.44 -11.27
C TYR A 80 -12.20 4.33 -10.79
N PRO A 81 -11.46 4.97 -11.70
CA PRO A 81 -10.48 5.98 -11.34
C PRO A 81 -11.10 7.11 -10.53
N ILE A 82 -10.34 7.71 -9.62
CA ILE A 82 -10.83 8.72 -8.69
C ILE A 82 -11.41 9.96 -9.40
N ASP A 83 -10.85 10.33 -10.54
CA ASP A 83 -11.31 11.45 -11.35
C ASP A 83 -12.71 11.25 -11.95
N GLU A 84 -13.14 10.00 -12.15
CA GLU A 84 -14.49 9.67 -12.58
C GLU A 84 -15.54 9.66 -11.43
N LEU A 85 -15.07 9.67 -10.18
CA LEU A 85 -15.93 9.55 -8.97
C LEU A 85 -16.29 10.90 -8.36
N TRP A 86 -15.65 11.99 -8.80
CA TRP A 86 -15.93 13.35 -8.39
C TRP A 86 -17.12 13.96 -9.12
N PHE A 87 -17.77 14.93 -8.47
CA PHE A 87 -18.81 15.74 -9.06
C PHE A 87 -18.89 17.10 -8.36
N LEU A 88 -19.38 18.12 -9.05
CA LEU A 88 -19.61 19.43 -8.47
C LEU A 88 -21.09 19.55 -8.03
N ILE A 89 -21.32 20.34 -6.98
CA ILE A 89 -22.66 20.84 -6.61
C ILE A 89 -22.73 22.36 -6.84
N ASP A 90 -23.93 22.88 -6.98
CA ASP A 90 -24.19 24.32 -7.14
C ASP A 90 -24.27 24.97 -5.76
N ASP A 91 -23.08 25.21 -5.14
CA ASP A 91 -22.97 25.90 -3.85
C ASP A 91 -21.59 26.52 -3.71
N ASP A 92 -21.53 27.84 -3.51
CA ASP A 92 -20.26 28.59 -3.42
C ASP A 92 -19.51 28.37 -2.09
N ASN A 93 -20.12 27.73 -1.09
CA ASN A 93 -19.53 27.46 0.20
C ASN A 93 -19.41 25.93 0.48
N ALA A 94 -19.11 25.18 -0.56
CA ALA A 94 -18.81 23.75 -0.50
C ALA A 94 -17.31 23.51 -0.40
N VAL A 95 -16.94 22.49 0.38
CA VAL A 95 -15.59 21.90 0.45
C VAL A 95 -15.69 20.44 0.01
N TYR A 96 -14.82 20.02 -0.89
CA TYR A 96 -14.86 18.67 -1.43
C TYR A 96 -13.95 17.74 -0.63
N GLU A 97 -14.51 16.63 -0.18
CA GLU A 97 -13.91 15.73 0.80
C GLU A 97 -13.48 14.42 0.17
N ALA A 98 -12.33 13.94 0.60
CA ALA A 98 -11.84 12.61 0.29
C ALA A 98 -11.25 11.93 1.53
N HIS A 99 -11.24 10.60 1.53
CA HIS A 99 -10.53 9.78 2.49
C HIS A 99 -9.28 9.16 1.84
N PHE A 100 -8.23 8.92 2.62
CA PHE A 100 -7.00 8.37 2.11
C PHE A 100 -6.42 7.28 3.00
N TYR A 101 -6.42 6.05 2.47
CA TYR A 101 -5.91 4.85 3.16
C TYR A 101 -5.00 3.99 2.26
N THR A 102 -4.43 4.59 1.20
CA THR A 102 -3.61 3.86 0.23
C THR A 102 -2.14 3.77 0.67
N PRO A 103 -1.49 2.59 0.59
CA PRO A 103 -2.05 1.31 0.15
C PRO A 103 -2.83 0.59 1.27
N ALA A 104 -4.03 0.12 0.98
CA ALA A 104 -4.93 -0.48 1.97
C ALA A 104 -4.33 -1.72 2.65
N VAL A 105 -3.50 -2.50 1.94
CA VAL A 105 -2.80 -3.66 2.51
C VAL A 105 -1.85 -3.29 3.65
N PHE A 106 -1.36 -2.06 3.69
CA PHE A 106 -0.54 -1.53 4.77
C PHE A 106 -1.39 -0.88 5.87
N THR A 107 -2.32 0.00 5.48
CA THR A 107 -3.09 0.80 6.44
C THR A 107 -4.15 -0.01 7.18
N HIS A 108 -4.62 -1.13 6.63
CA HIS A 108 -5.63 -2.01 7.23
C HIS A 108 -5.06 -3.38 7.61
N GLN A 109 -3.74 -3.47 7.85
CA GLN A 109 -3.15 -4.73 8.26
C GLN A 109 -3.60 -5.15 9.65
N SER A 110 -3.76 -6.48 9.83
CA SER A 110 -4.21 -7.09 11.07
C SER A 110 -3.04 -7.64 11.89
N ALA A 111 -3.31 -8.05 13.12
CA ALA A 111 -2.33 -8.72 13.97
C ALA A 111 -1.77 -9.98 13.30
N GLY A 112 -0.46 -10.00 13.09
CA GLY A 112 0.26 -11.07 12.41
C GLY A 112 0.66 -10.74 10.96
N ASP A 113 0.10 -9.70 10.37
CA ASP A 113 0.59 -9.14 9.12
C ASP A 113 1.95 -8.44 9.36
N SER A 114 2.73 -8.31 8.29
CA SER A 114 4.07 -7.72 8.36
C SER A 114 4.37 -6.87 7.13
N VAL A 115 3.37 -6.16 6.65
CA VAL A 115 3.53 -5.24 5.51
C VAL A 115 4.28 -4.01 5.98
N GLU A 116 5.41 -3.71 5.34
CA GLU A 116 6.27 -2.59 5.68
C GLU A 116 5.98 -1.35 4.83
N TYR A 117 6.28 -0.19 5.40
CA TYR A 117 6.31 1.09 4.70
C TYR A 117 7.58 1.87 5.09
N PRO A 118 8.29 2.47 4.13
CA PRO A 118 8.13 2.26 2.69
C PRO A 118 8.71 0.92 2.24
N LYS A 119 8.11 0.32 1.23
CA LYS A 119 8.74 -0.79 0.49
C LYS A 119 9.82 -0.26 -0.45
N PRO A 120 10.74 -1.12 -0.92
CA PRO A 120 11.77 -0.74 -1.90
C PRO A 120 11.19 -0.22 -3.22
N CYS A 121 10.01 -0.68 -3.60
CA CYS A 121 9.32 -0.28 -4.81
C CYS A 121 7.80 -0.38 -4.63
N TYR A 122 7.09 0.61 -5.14
CA TYR A 122 5.62 0.61 -5.25
C TYR A 122 5.23 0.64 -6.72
N VAL A 123 4.21 -0.10 -7.09
CA VAL A 123 3.83 -0.27 -8.49
C VAL A 123 2.33 -0.32 -8.67
N ASP A 124 1.87 0.19 -9.81
CA ASP A 124 0.50 0.09 -10.26
C ASP A 124 0.40 -0.66 -11.58
N ASN A 125 -0.72 -1.34 -11.81
CA ASN A 125 -1.06 -2.00 -13.07
C ASN A 125 0.09 -2.86 -13.62
N TYR A 126 0.61 -3.80 -12.81
CA TYR A 126 1.68 -4.67 -13.24
C TYR A 126 1.16 -6.00 -13.80
N LEU A 127 1.92 -6.52 -14.77
CA LEU A 127 1.75 -7.85 -15.30
C LEU A 127 2.83 -8.76 -14.71
N GLU A 128 2.44 -9.90 -14.21
CA GLU A 128 3.36 -10.85 -13.59
C GLU A 128 3.86 -11.84 -14.64
N TYR A 129 5.18 -12.02 -14.72
CA TYR A 129 5.83 -12.97 -15.60
C TYR A 129 6.63 -13.97 -14.76
N TRP A 130 6.63 -15.24 -15.21
CA TRP A 130 7.35 -16.33 -14.56
C TRP A 130 8.69 -16.66 -15.23
N VAL A 131 9.15 -15.84 -16.15
CA VAL A 131 10.41 -16.04 -16.87
C VAL A 131 11.52 -15.29 -16.14
N GLY A 132 12.38 -16.05 -15.48
CA GLY A 132 13.46 -15.50 -14.69
C GLY A 132 14.84 -15.74 -15.27
N CYS A 133 15.80 -14.96 -14.79
CA CYS A 133 17.21 -15.22 -14.89
C CYS A 133 17.60 -16.28 -13.86
N MET A 134 18.12 -17.42 -14.28
CA MET A 134 18.55 -18.50 -13.40
C MET A 134 20.05 -18.51 -13.28
N SER A 135 20.57 -18.62 -12.05
CA SER A 135 22.00 -18.77 -11.83
C SER A 135 22.47 -20.20 -12.05
N ALA A 136 21.91 -21.17 -11.36
CA ALA A 136 22.19 -22.60 -11.56
C ALA A 136 21.16 -23.47 -10.84
N ARG A 137 21.10 -24.72 -11.21
CA ARG A 137 20.26 -25.71 -10.56
C ARG A 137 21.10 -26.85 -10.02
N GLN A 138 20.64 -27.39 -8.92
CA GLN A 138 21.14 -28.62 -8.31
C GLN A 138 22.49 -28.47 -7.62
N THR A 139 22.50 -28.77 -6.38
CA THR A 139 23.74 -28.88 -5.64
C THR A 139 23.56 -29.74 -4.38
N SER A 140 24.50 -30.61 -4.13
CA SER A 140 24.60 -31.39 -2.89
C SER A 140 25.70 -30.83 -1.95
N GLN A 141 26.33 -29.73 -2.33
CA GLN A 141 27.36 -29.06 -1.56
C GLN A 141 27.07 -27.57 -1.55
N ASP A 142 27.45 -26.90 -0.48
CA ASP A 142 27.39 -25.44 -0.43
C ASP A 142 28.25 -24.87 -1.55
N THR A 143 27.64 -24.10 -2.43
CA THR A 143 28.26 -23.56 -3.63
C THR A 143 27.75 -22.16 -3.90
N TYR A 144 28.71 -21.26 -4.18
CA TYR A 144 28.38 -19.91 -4.65
C TYR A 144 27.98 -19.96 -6.12
N TYR A 145 26.86 -19.30 -6.42
CA TYR A 145 26.33 -19.12 -7.78
C TYR A 145 26.17 -17.65 -8.10
N GLU A 146 26.29 -17.31 -9.38
CA GLU A 146 26.06 -15.98 -9.92
C GLU A 146 25.35 -16.10 -11.27
N SER A 147 24.33 -15.28 -11.49
CA SER A 147 23.60 -15.25 -12.75
C SER A 147 24.42 -14.59 -13.87
N ASP A 148 24.00 -14.78 -15.11
CA ASP A 148 24.32 -13.85 -16.20
C ASP A 148 23.76 -12.47 -15.92
N TYR A 149 24.22 -11.45 -16.69
CA TYR A 149 23.65 -10.12 -16.61
C TYR A 149 22.22 -10.09 -17.11
N PHE A 150 21.35 -9.39 -16.38
CA PHE A 150 20.02 -9.01 -16.84
C PHE A 150 19.86 -7.49 -16.83
N THR A 151 18.94 -6.97 -17.63
CA THR A 151 18.70 -5.52 -17.83
C THR A 151 17.20 -5.28 -17.93
N ALA A 152 16.78 -4.01 -17.83
CA ALA A 152 15.43 -3.62 -18.22
C ALA A 152 15.19 -3.96 -19.72
N GLY A 153 13.97 -4.37 -20.04
CA GLY A 153 13.53 -4.71 -21.39
C GLY A 153 12.24 -3.97 -21.76
N GLU A 154 11.76 -4.17 -23.00
CA GLU A 154 10.48 -3.61 -23.43
C GLU A 154 9.29 -4.28 -22.72
N ASP A 155 9.45 -5.57 -22.34
CA ASP A 155 8.39 -6.37 -21.74
C ASP A 155 8.44 -6.38 -20.21
N TYR A 156 9.43 -5.76 -19.59
CA TYR A 156 9.56 -5.70 -18.13
C TYR A 156 10.45 -4.54 -17.66
N ASN A 157 10.09 -3.98 -16.53
CA ASN A 157 10.82 -2.90 -15.84
C ASN A 157 11.03 -3.17 -14.33
N LEU A 158 10.57 -4.33 -13.88
CA LEU A 158 10.66 -4.80 -12.50
C LEU A 158 11.28 -6.19 -12.45
N TYR A 159 11.87 -6.53 -11.31
CA TYR A 159 12.26 -7.87 -10.95
C TYR A 159 12.04 -8.12 -9.46
N ALA A 160 11.92 -9.40 -9.09
CA ALA A 160 11.92 -9.85 -7.71
C ALA A 160 13.00 -10.92 -7.53
N PRO A 161 13.82 -10.86 -6.46
CA PRO A 161 14.65 -12.00 -6.07
C PRO A 161 13.76 -13.19 -5.71
N VAL A 162 14.13 -14.38 -6.19
CA VAL A 162 13.37 -15.61 -5.99
C VAL A 162 14.29 -16.74 -5.57
N LEU A 163 13.88 -17.45 -4.53
CA LEU A 163 14.48 -18.70 -4.09
C LEU A 163 13.52 -19.84 -4.39
N HIS A 164 13.99 -20.79 -5.15
CA HIS A 164 13.17 -21.86 -5.67
C HIS A 164 13.79 -23.22 -5.39
N SER A 165 12.95 -24.19 -5.12
CA SER A 165 13.36 -25.58 -5.03
C SER A 165 12.30 -26.48 -5.69
N SER A 166 12.71 -27.66 -6.12
CA SER A 166 11.79 -28.64 -6.69
C SER A 166 12.24 -30.05 -6.34
N LYS A 167 11.26 -30.91 -6.15
CA LYS A 167 11.45 -32.37 -5.97
C LYS A 167 12.40 -32.73 -4.82
N LEU A 168 12.30 -31.99 -3.71
CA LEU A 168 13.18 -32.23 -2.56
C LEU A 168 12.86 -33.55 -1.81
N GLY A 169 11.64 -34.09 -1.97
CA GLY A 169 11.19 -35.28 -1.22
C GLY A 169 11.22 -35.02 0.27
N SER A 170 12.12 -35.68 1.03
CA SER A 170 12.38 -35.41 2.44
C SER A 170 13.61 -34.52 2.66
N GLY A 171 14.22 -34.02 1.59
CA GLY A 171 15.41 -33.18 1.67
C GLY A 171 15.09 -31.71 1.95
N THR A 172 16.15 -30.92 2.01
CA THR A 172 16.10 -29.48 2.29
C THR A 172 17.00 -28.74 1.31
N ALA A 173 16.49 -27.61 0.77
CA ALA A 173 17.31 -26.61 0.10
C ALA A 173 17.69 -25.52 1.12
N LEU A 174 18.94 -25.11 1.10
CA LEU A 174 19.52 -24.06 1.95
C LEU A 174 20.00 -22.92 1.06
N PHE A 175 19.72 -21.70 1.48
CA PHE A 175 20.15 -20.47 0.80
C PHE A 175 20.80 -19.53 1.79
N ASP A 176 21.86 -18.84 1.36
CA ASP A 176 22.61 -17.89 2.19
C ASP A 176 23.23 -16.80 1.33
N ASP A 177 23.45 -15.61 1.93
CA ASP A 177 24.17 -14.47 1.37
C ASP A 177 23.70 -14.10 -0.05
N VAL A 178 22.37 -14.06 -0.25
CA VAL A 178 21.78 -13.75 -1.55
C VAL A 178 21.84 -12.25 -1.79
N THR A 179 22.42 -11.87 -2.94
CA THR A 179 22.75 -10.48 -3.26
C THR A 179 22.35 -10.13 -4.68
N VAL A 180 21.77 -8.95 -4.88
CA VAL A 180 21.64 -8.33 -6.20
C VAL A 180 22.57 -7.14 -6.30
N THR A 181 23.41 -7.15 -7.32
CA THR A 181 24.35 -6.07 -7.62
C THR A 181 23.93 -5.35 -8.90
N GLU A 182 23.80 -4.04 -8.82
CA GLU A 182 23.59 -3.14 -9.95
C GLU A 182 24.92 -2.64 -10.49
N TYR A 183 25.02 -2.58 -11.80
CA TYR A 183 26.18 -2.03 -12.57
C TYR A 183 25.67 -0.90 -13.44
N ALA A 184 25.99 0.33 -13.09
CA ALA A 184 25.54 1.53 -13.80
C ALA A 184 26.36 1.78 -15.08
N PRO A 185 25.83 2.56 -16.05
CA PRO A 185 26.51 2.88 -17.30
C PRO A 185 27.82 3.64 -17.13
N ASP A 186 27.98 4.37 -16.05
CA ASP A 186 29.20 5.12 -15.71
C ASP A 186 30.33 4.24 -15.16
N GLY A 187 30.10 2.93 -15.02
CA GLY A 187 31.04 1.95 -14.52
C GLY A 187 31.02 1.77 -13.00
N THR A 188 30.17 2.49 -12.29
CA THR A 188 29.94 2.25 -10.85
C THR A 188 29.10 0.98 -10.63
N SER A 189 29.30 0.34 -9.50
CA SER A 189 28.46 -0.78 -9.08
C SER A 189 28.17 -0.73 -7.59
N GLY A 190 27.01 -1.27 -7.20
CA GLY A 190 26.59 -1.31 -5.81
C GLY A 190 25.57 -2.42 -5.55
N VAL A 191 25.55 -2.90 -4.32
CA VAL A 191 24.53 -3.84 -3.85
C VAL A 191 23.21 -3.07 -3.69
N VAL A 192 22.18 -3.54 -4.36
CA VAL A 192 20.83 -2.94 -4.31
C VAL A 192 19.85 -3.78 -3.51
N TRP A 193 20.15 -5.05 -3.28
CA TRP A 193 19.42 -5.94 -2.39
C TRP A 193 20.37 -7.02 -1.83
N HIS A 194 20.24 -7.32 -0.54
CA HIS A 194 21.04 -8.34 0.12
C HIS A 194 20.27 -8.94 1.30
N ASN A 195 20.36 -10.26 1.46
CA ASN A 195 19.82 -10.96 2.61
C ASN A 195 20.75 -12.14 2.97
N ASP A 196 21.28 -12.12 4.19
CA ASP A 196 22.08 -13.19 4.78
C ASP A 196 21.24 -14.09 5.70
N PHE A 197 19.94 -13.84 5.79
CA PHE A 197 18.97 -14.60 6.57
C PHE A 197 19.30 -14.75 8.07
N SER A 198 20.24 -13.97 8.58
CA SER A 198 20.75 -14.12 9.96
C SER A 198 19.79 -13.53 11.00
N ASP A 199 19.12 -12.43 10.69
CA ASP A 199 18.26 -11.70 11.62
C ASP A 199 16.75 -11.98 11.43
N GLY A 200 16.38 -12.63 10.31
CA GLY A 200 14.99 -12.94 9.99
C GLY A 200 14.11 -11.72 9.65
N SER A 201 14.72 -10.56 9.38
CA SER A 201 14.00 -9.30 9.15
C SER A 201 13.37 -9.23 7.76
N GLN A 202 14.10 -9.64 6.71
CA GLN A 202 13.61 -9.65 5.34
C GLN A 202 13.02 -11.02 5.00
N LYS A 203 11.72 -11.15 5.14
CA LYS A 203 11.00 -12.37 4.82
C LYS A 203 10.53 -12.36 3.36
N PRO A 204 10.30 -13.55 2.75
CA PRO A 204 9.60 -13.61 1.47
C PRO A 204 8.24 -12.89 1.54
N GLU A 205 7.93 -12.07 0.54
CA GLU A 205 6.62 -11.43 0.38
C GLU A 205 5.55 -12.47 0.03
N ASN A 206 5.93 -13.48 -0.74
CA ASN A 206 5.04 -14.56 -1.14
C ASN A 206 5.75 -15.92 -1.06
N ALA A 207 4.99 -16.94 -0.64
CA ALA A 207 5.41 -18.33 -0.62
C ALA A 207 4.36 -19.16 -1.36
N TRP A 208 4.74 -19.74 -2.50
CA TRP A 208 3.88 -20.58 -3.31
C TRP A 208 4.46 -21.99 -3.43
N ASN A 209 3.62 -23.02 -3.33
CA ASN A 209 4.00 -24.38 -3.64
C ASN A 209 2.92 -25.09 -4.44
N SER A 210 3.33 -25.90 -5.43
CA SER A 210 2.44 -26.52 -6.41
C SER A 210 1.65 -27.70 -5.84
N ASP A 211 2.18 -28.40 -4.86
CA ASP A 211 1.61 -29.64 -4.30
C ASP A 211 1.04 -29.46 -2.88
N GLY A 212 1.11 -28.24 -2.31
CA GLY A 212 0.66 -27.95 -0.95
C GLY A 212 1.50 -28.62 0.14
N THR A 213 2.69 -29.16 -0.19
CA THR A 213 3.60 -29.82 0.73
C THR A 213 4.89 -29.05 0.89
N GLY A 214 5.65 -29.36 1.94
CA GLY A 214 6.86 -28.63 2.27
C GLY A 214 6.59 -27.41 3.17
N SER A 215 7.68 -26.78 3.58
CA SER A 215 7.66 -25.61 4.44
C SER A 215 8.94 -24.81 4.26
N TRP A 216 8.91 -23.53 4.64
CA TRP A 216 10.11 -22.72 4.71
C TRP A 216 10.35 -22.16 6.12
N SER A 217 11.59 -21.83 6.42
CA SER A 217 11.98 -21.19 7.69
C SER A 217 13.29 -20.44 7.51
N MET A 218 13.54 -19.44 8.36
CA MET A 218 14.85 -18.82 8.52
C MET A 218 15.44 -19.27 9.86
N SER A 219 16.58 -19.90 9.84
CA SER A 219 17.26 -20.35 11.05
C SER A 219 18.73 -20.65 10.78
N GLU A 220 19.56 -20.41 11.77
CA GLU A 220 21.00 -20.70 11.71
C GLU A 220 21.74 -19.97 10.57
N GLY A 221 21.28 -18.77 10.18
CA GLY A 221 21.84 -17.99 9.08
C GLY A 221 21.44 -18.48 7.69
N TYR A 222 20.43 -19.33 7.55
CA TYR A 222 19.94 -19.84 6.28
C TYR A 222 18.45 -19.59 6.11
N LEU A 223 18.03 -19.31 4.87
CA LEU A 223 16.67 -19.60 4.46
C LEU A 223 16.61 -21.06 4.01
N LYS A 224 15.66 -21.81 4.56
CA LYS A 224 15.49 -23.25 4.34
C LYS A 224 14.15 -23.52 3.69
N ILE A 225 14.12 -24.29 2.59
CA ILE A 225 12.90 -24.91 2.05
C ILE A 225 13.02 -26.40 2.30
N SER A 226 12.09 -26.98 3.03
CA SER A 226 12.13 -28.37 3.45
C SER A 226 10.94 -29.16 2.91
N GLY A 227 11.22 -30.31 2.32
CA GLY A 227 10.18 -31.18 1.77
C GLY A 227 9.65 -30.71 0.41
N GLY A 228 8.58 -31.37 -0.02
CA GLY A 228 7.93 -31.08 -1.30
C GLY A 228 8.28 -32.06 -2.41
N THR A 229 7.27 -32.46 -3.18
CA THR A 229 7.42 -33.37 -4.33
C THR A 229 7.48 -32.63 -5.65
N ASP A 230 7.17 -31.33 -5.63
CA ASP A 230 7.15 -30.46 -6.80
C ASP A 230 7.73 -29.07 -6.44
N ASP A 231 7.37 -28.02 -7.16
CA ASP A 231 7.97 -26.70 -7.04
C ASP A 231 7.55 -25.96 -5.76
N TYR A 232 8.53 -25.35 -5.10
CA TYR A 232 8.33 -24.42 -3.98
C TYR A 232 9.08 -23.11 -4.28
N VAL A 233 8.35 -22.01 -4.34
CA VAL A 233 8.84 -20.69 -4.77
C VAL A 233 8.64 -19.67 -3.64
N LEU A 234 9.72 -19.00 -3.28
CA LEU A 234 9.72 -17.87 -2.35
C LEU A 234 10.11 -16.60 -3.10
N THR A 235 9.21 -15.65 -3.17
CA THR A 235 9.42 -14.37 -3.87
C THR A 235 9.59 -13.25 -2.85
N PHE A 236 10.62 -12.43 -3.03
CA PHE A 236 10.88 -11.24 -2.24
C PHE A 236 10.28 -9.99 -2.90
N ASP A 237 10.43 -8.84 -2.24
CA ASP A 237 9.91 -7.56 -2.75
C ASP A 237 10.39 -7.26 -4.18
N LYS A 238 9.50 -6.67 -4.96
CA LYS A 238 9.82 -6.19 -6.31
C LYS A 238 10.77 -5.00 -6.26
N LEU A 239 11.68 -4.97 -7.22
CA LEU A 239 12.69 -3.94 -7.37
C LEU A 239 12.65 -3.39 -8.80
N LYS A 240 12.91 -2.09 -8.95
CA LYS A 240 12.93 -1.40 -10.25
C LYS A 240 14.19 -1.74 -11.03
N LEU A 241 14.02 -2.06 -12.31
CA LEU A 241 15.11 -2.10 -13.28
C LEU A 241 15.32 -0.71 -13.87
N ARG A 242 16.50 -0.11 -13.64
CA ARG A 242 16.85 1.21 -14.17
C ARG A 242 17.37 1.10 -15.59
N GLU A 243 16.92 1.99 -16.44
CA GLU A 243 17.35 2.03 -17.83
C GLU A 243 18.88 2.20 -17.94
N GLY A 244 19.49 1.39 -18.80
CA GLY A 244 20.95 1.37 -19.02
C GLY A 244 21.78 0.66 -17.95
N CYS A 245 21.20 0.28 -16.81
CA CYS A 245 21.89 -0.53 -15.81
C CYS A 245 21.86 -2.04 -16.15
N LYS A 246 22.84 -2.76 -15.64
CA LYS A 246 22.89 -4.23 -15.68
C LYS A 246 22.90 -4.76 -14.25
N TYR A 247 22.36 -5.94 -14.08
CA TYR A 247 22.20 -6.57 -12.77
C TYR A 247 22.70 -7.99 -12.78
N LYS A 248 23.17 -8.46 -11.63
CA LYS A 248 23.40 -9.87 -11.35
C LYS A 248 22.77 -10.24 -10.03
N ILE A 249 22.22 -11.45 -9.95
CA ILE A 249 21.83 -12.07 -8.69
C ILE A 249 22.80 -13.19 -8.38
N SER A 250 23.22 -13.29 -7.13
CA SER A 250 24.18 -14.28 -6.65
C SER A 250 23.85 -14.73 -5.24
N GLY A 251 24.45 -15.81 -4.79
CA GLY A 251 24.32 -16.31 -3.43
C GLY A 251 24.83 -17.72 -3.28
N HIS A 252 24.77 -18.20 -2.07
CA HIS A 252 25.08 -19.58 -1.73
C HIS A 252 23.83 -20.44 -1.73
N MET A 253 23.90 -21.63 -2.28
CA MET A 253 22.82 -22.62 -2.21
C MET A 253 23.34 -24.04 -2.11
N GLN A 254 22.54 -24.89 -1.46
CA GLN A 254 22.82 -26.27 -1.23
C GLN A 254 21.54 -27.10 -1.16
N THR A 255 21.58 -28.37 -1.59
CA THR A 255 20.55 -29.34 -1.22
C THR A 255 21.12 -30.41 -0.27
N VAL A 256 20.35 -30.77 0.76
CA VAL A 256 20.72 -31.82 1.73
C VAL A 256 19.65 -32.89 1.72
N GLY A 257 20.04 -34.12 1.46
CA GLY A 257 19.14 -35.27 1.47
C GLY A 257 18.08 -35.29 0.35
N ALA A 258 18.20 -34.44 -0.66
CA ALA A 258 17.30 -34.43 -1.81
C ALA A 258 17.51 -35.68 -2.70
N PRO A 259 16.42 -36.25 -3.27
CA PRO A 259 16.53 -37.35 -4.21
C PRO A 259 17.18 -36.89 -5.55
N SER A 260 17.54 -37.85 -6.39
CA SER A 260 18.02 -37.54 -7.75
C SER A 260 16.97 -36.72 -8.52
N GLY A 261 17.39 -35.58 -9.05
CA GLY A 261 16.54 -34.61 -9.75
C GLY A 261 15.92 -33.54 -8.87
N GLY A 262 16.11 -33.61 -7.55
CA GLY A 262 15.79 -32.48 -6.64
C GLY A 262 16.84 -31.39 -6.78
N PHE A 263 16.43 -30.11 -6.73
CA PHE A 263 17.34 -28.98 -6.90
C PHE A 263 16.96 -27.76 -6.07
N ALA A 264 17.91 -26.87 -5.90
CA ALA A 264 17.75 -25.50 -5.45
C ALA A 264 18.11 -24.54 -6.60
N ASP A 265 17.55 -23.35 -6.60
CA ASP A 265 17.70 -22.35 -7.65
C ASP A 265 17.57 -20.95 -7.07
N ILE A 266 18.51 -20.06 -7.41
CA ILE A 266 18.44 -18.61 -7.13
C ILE A 266 18.20 -17.92 -8.46
N ARG A 267 17.14 -17.10 -8.56
CA ARG A 267 16.80 -16.42 -9.78
C ARG A 267 16.17 -15.05 -9.53
N ALA A 268 16.00 -14.25 -10.57
CA ALA A 268 15.18 -13.07 -10.58
C ALA A 268 13.98 -13.31 -11.51
N ASP A 269 12.77 -13.11 -11.04
CA ASP A 269 11.57 -13.15 -11.86
C ASP A 269 11.16 -11.74 -12.25
N PHE A 270 10.71 -11.56 -13.50
CA PHE A 270 10.46 -10.25 -14.09
C PHE A 270 8.98 -9.93 -14.18
N SER A 271 8.66 -8.64 -14.11
CA SER A 271 7.33 -8.11 -14.34
C SER A 271 7.37 -6.74 -15.02
N LEU A 272 6.23 -6.33 -15.58
CA LEU A 272 6.02 -5.02 -16.15
C LEU A 272 4.99 -4.27 -15.32
N ALA A 273 5.26 -3.01 -14.99
CA ALA A 273 4.30 -2.11 -14.38
C ALA A 273 4.21 -0.82 -15.19
N GLU A 274 3.04 -0.22 -15.22
CA GLU A 274 2.83 1.07 -15.86
C GLU A 274 3.53 2.19 -15.11
N ASN A 275 3.36 2.21 -13.78
CA ASN A 275 4.01 3.16 -12.89
C ASN A 275 4.88 2.43 -11.87
N VAL A 276 6.10 2.92 -11.68
CA VAL A 276 7.08 2.38 -10.73
C VAL A 276 7.63 3.51 -9.88
N TYR A 277 7.32 3.50 -8.59
CA TYR A 277 7.75 4.50 -7.62
C TYR A 277 8.94 3.99 -6.82
N GLU A 278 9.99 4.80 -6.68
CA GLU A 278 11.24 4.43 -5.99
C GLU A 278 11.17 4.62 -4.46
N SER A 279 10.11 5.24 -3.95
CA SER A 279 9.91 5.41 -2.51
C SER A 279 8.44 5.42 -2.14
N GLY A 280 8.16 5.06 -0.88
CA GLY A 280 6.80 5.16 -0.35
C GLY A 280 6.26 6.58 -0.38
N ARG A 281 7.13 7.59 -0.10
CA ARG A 281 6.75 8.99 -0.20
C ARG A 281 6.33 9.38 -1.62
N GLU A 282 7.10 8.99 -2.64
CA GLU A 282 6.77 9.26 -4.04
C GLU A 282 5.42 8.66 -4.42
N TYR A 283 5.17 7.41 -4.02
CA TYR A 283 3.91 6.73 -4.24
C TYR A 283 2.74 7.46 -3.56
N VAL A 284 2.84 7.74 -2.26
CA VAL A 284 1.78 8.46 -1.52
C VAL A 284 1.51 9.84 -2.13
N PHE A 285 2.55 10.56 -2.54
CA PHE A 285 2.42 11.88 -3.18
C PHE A 285 1.76 11.81 -4.55
N ALA A 286 2.04 10.77 -5.35
CA ALA A 286 1.37 10.54 -6.62
C ALA A 286 -0.12 10.27 -6.42
N GLU A 287 -0.47 9.34 -5.55
CA GLU A 287 -1.86 8.99 -5.23
C GLU A 287 -2.66 10.19 -4.71
N LEU A 288 -2.10 10.93 -3.75
CA LEU A 288 -2.73 12.14 -3.22
C LEU A 288 -2.87 13.24 -4.29
N SER A 289 -1.91 13.34 -5.22
CA SER A 289 -1.95 14.32 -6.31
C SER A 289 -3.11 14.07 -7.27
N GLU A 290 -3.45 12.82 -7.54
CA GLU A 290 -4.61 12.45 -8.35
C GLU A 290 -5.93 12.91 -7.67
N ILE A 291 -6.05 12.72 -6.36
CA ILE A 291 -7.21 13.17 -5.59
C ILE A 291 -7.36 14.69 -5.65
N VAL A 292 -6.29 15.45 -5.43
CA VAL A 292 -6.36 16.92 -5.38
C VAL A 292 -6.41 17.57 -6.75
N ARG A 293 -6.18 16.83 -7.82
CA ARG A 293 -6.29 17.32 -9.19
C ARG A 293 -7.67 17.91 -9.45
N PHE A 294 -8.74 17.22 -9.00
CA PHE A 294 -10.10 17.71 -9.10
C PHE A 294 -10.28 19.13 -8.53
N GLY A 295 -9.74 19.39 -7.33
CA GLY A 295 -9.81 20.70 -6.70
C GLY A 295 -9.09 21.79 -7.50
N LYS A 296 -7.92 21.46 -8.04
CA LYS A 296 -7.11 22.38 -8.87
C LYS A 296 -7.82 22.71 -10.21
N GLU A 297 -8.34 21.71 -10.89
CA GLU A 297 -9.02 21.86 -12.19
C GLU A 297 -10.33 22.64 -12.08
N ASN A 298 -11.05 22.47 -10.99
CA ASN A 298 -12.36 23.13 -10.77
C ASN A 298 -12.26 24.37 -9.89
N ASN A 299 -11.08 24.72 -9.39
CA ASN A 299 -10.86 25.84 -8.47
C ASN A 299 -11.74 25.77 -7.22
N VAL A 300 -11.81 24.60 -6.61
CA VAL A 300 -12.58 24.33 -5.37
C VAL A 300 -11.66 23.78 -4.29
N PRO A 301 -11.98 24.04 -3.00
CA PRO A 301 -11.18 23.55 -1.89
C PRO A 301 -11.35 22.04 -1.71
N ILE A 302 -10.23 21.35 -1.39
CA ILE A 302 -10.18 19.94 -1.00
C ILE A 302 -9.89 19.83 0.49
N TYR A 303 -10.48 18.83 1.10
CA TYR A 303 -10.26 18.44 2.49
C TYR A 303 -10.10 16.92 2.60
N PHE A 304 -9.08 16.48 3.30
CA PHE A 304 -8.98 15.07 3.68
C PHE A 304 -9.69 14.85 5.02
N GLY A 305 -10.95 14.38 4.95
CA GLY A 305 -11.78 14.14 6.13
C GLY A 305 -11.28 13.01 6.99
N GLU A 306 -10.68 12.00 6.33
CA GLU A 306 -10.07 10.88 7.01
C GLU A 306 -8.77 10.45 6.33
N PHE A 307 -7.77 10.12 7.14
CA PHE A 307 -6.66 9.27 6.80
C PHE A 307 -6.16 8.59 8.08
N GLY A 308 -5.63 7.39 7.97
CA GLY A 308 -5.17 6.66 9.14
C GLY A 308 -4.50 5.34 8.77
N ALA A 309 -3.83 4.75 9.74
CA ALA A 309 -3.25 3.41 9.63
C ALA A 309 -3.51 2.63 10.92
N ASP A 310 -3.80 1.34 10.77
CA ASP A 310 -4.04 0.43 11.89
C ASP A 310 -2.88 0.45 12.90
N ALA A 311 -3.18 0.24 14.15
CA ALA A 311 -2.22 0.20 15.25
C ALA A 311 -1.08 -0.82 15.01
N GLU A 312 -1.34 -1.88 14.24
CA GLU A 312 -0.31 -2.87 13.87
C GLU A 312 0.78 -2.24 12.98
N SER A 313 0.43 -1.29 12.10
CA SER A 313 1.37 -0.58 11.23
C SER A 313 2.45 0.20 11.99
N PHE A 314 2.21 0.52 13.27
CA PHE A 314 3.18 1.25 14.12
C PHE A 314 4.06 0.32 14.95
N LYS A 315 3.87 -0.99 14.87
CA LYS A 315 4.65 -1.98 15.64
C LYS A 315 5.86 -2.47 14.84
N ASN A 316 6.86 -2.95 15.54
CA ASN A 316 8.01 -3.66 14.98
C ASN A 316 8.75 -2.90 13.87
N GLY A 317 8.63 -1.57 13.81
CA GLY A 317 9.28 -0.75 12.78
C GLY A 317 8.61 -0.81 11.41
N LEU A 318 7.37 -1.29 11.30
CA LEU A 318 6.63 -1.41 10.03
C LEU A 318 6.40 -0.08 9.31
N GLY A 319 6.47 1.07 10.01
CA GLY A 319 6.55 2.38 9.35
C GLY A 319 5.27 3.19 9.34
N GLY A 320 4.29 2.88 10.21
CA GLY A 320 3.06 3.68 10.33
C GLY A 320 3.33 5.16 10.58
N GLU A 321 4.35 5.48 11.39
CA GLU A 321 4.76 6.86 11.64
C GLU A 321 5.32 7.56 10.39
N ARG A 322 5.98 6.83 9.49
CA ARG A 322 6.51 7.37 8.23
C ARG A 322 5.39 7.65 7.24
N TRP A 323 4.46 6.70 7.10
CA TRP A 323 3.31 6.87 6.24
C TRP A 323 2.44 8.07 6.66
N VAL A 324 2.10 8.19 7.94
CA VAL A 324 1.35 9.33 8.47
C VAL A 324 2.09 10.64 8.24
N ALA A 325 3.43 10.66 8.45
CA ALA A 325 4.25 11.84 8.21
C ALA A 325 4.24 12.27 6.74
N ASP A 326 4.29 11.33 5.79
CA ASP A 326 4.27 11.61 4.36
C ASP A 326 2.93 12.18 3.92
N VAL A 327 1.80 11.65 4.40
CA VAL A 327 0.46 12.22 4.14
C VAL A 327 0.35 13.64 4.70
N MET A 328 0.78 13.87 5.94
CA MET A 328 0.75 15.20 6.55
C MET A 328 1.66 16.20 5.80
N ASP A 329 2.83 15.77 5.34
CA ASP A 329 3.73 16.61 4.55
C ASP A 329 3.09 17.03 3.24
N PHE A 330 2.48 16.09 2.51
CA PHE A 330 1.76 16.41 1.28
C PHE A 330 0.68 17.47 1.52
N CYS A 331 -0.15 17.27 2.53
CA CYS A 331 -1.22 18.21 2.87
C CYS A 331 -0.66 19.60 3.22
N ASN A 332 0.38 19.66 4.05
CA ASN A 332 1.01 20.92 4.45
C ASN A 332 1.67 21.63 3.24
N GLU A 333 2.37 20.90 2.37
CA GLU A 333 3.01 21.43 1.17
C GLU A 333 1.99 22.00 0.15
N ASN A 334 0.78 21.44 0.13
CA ASN A 334 -0.30 21.86 -0.77
C ASN A 334 -1.35 22.78 -0.12
N GLY A 335 -1.22 23.12 1.16
CA GLY A 335 -2.18 23.96 1.89
C GLY A 335 -3.54 23.33 2.08
N ILE A 336 -3.61 22.02 2.24
CA ILE A 336 -4.83 21.22 2.37
C ILE A 336 -5.06 20.89 3.84
N SER A 337 -6.28 21.14 4.32
CA SER A 337 -6.71 20.74 5.65
C SER A 337 -7.01 19.25 5.71
N TYR A 338 -6.77 18.63 6.88
CA TYR A 338 -6.98 17.21 7.08
C TYR A 338 -7.39 16.86 8.51
N SER A 339 -8.03 15.70 8.66
CA SER A 339 -8.31 15.05 9.94
C SER A 339 -7.75 13.64 9.95
N TYR A 340 -7.13 13.25 11.06
CA TYR A 340 -6.70 11.88 11.29
C TYR A 340 -7.86 11.06 11.89
N HIS A 341 -8.13 9.92 11.33
CA HIS A 341 -9.07 8.94 11.88
C HIS A 341 -8.31 7.88 12.70
N ALA A 342 -8.45 7.85 14.03
CA ALA A 342 -9.29 8.70 14.84
C ALA A 342 -8.64 9.03 16.20
N TYR A 343 -9.29 9.90 17.00
CA TYR A 343 -8.83 10.15 18.37
C TYR A 343 -9.00 8.91 19.27
N HIS A 344 -10.13 8.24 19.21
CA HIS A 344 -10.44 7.07 20.01
C HIS A 344 -11.19 6.02 19.19
N GLU A 345 -10.50 4.94 18.85
CA GLU A 345 -11.05 3.84 18.05
C GLU A 345 -10.05 2.67 18.09
N PRO A 346 -10.52 1.40 18.18
CA PRO A 346 -9.63 0.25 18.39
C PRO A 346 -8.56 0.01 17.32
N MET A 347 -8.87 0.31 16.05
CA MET A 347 -7.96 0.05 14.94
C MET A 347 -7.02 1.23 14.67
N PHE A 348 -7.56 2.43 14.43
CA PHE A 348 -6.81 3.59 13.96
C PHE A 348 -6.53 4.64 15.05
N GLY A 349 -7.13 4.49 16.22
CA GLY A 349 -7.13 5.51 17.26
C GLY A 349 -5.77 5.87 17.83
N PHE A 350 -5.60 7.14 18.22
CA PHE A 350 -4.56 7.54 19.16
C PHE A 350 -4.67 6.75 20.46
N TYR A 351 -5.88 6.48 20.89
CA TYR A 351 -6.22 5.66 22.04
C TYR A 351 -7.07 4.48 21.56
N PRO A 352 -6.51 3.27 21.48
CA PRO A 352 -7.26 2.08 21.07
C PRO A 352 -8.28 1.62 22.10
N GLU A 353 -8.14 2.09 23.36
CA GLU A 353 -9.00 1.74 24.47
C GLU A 353 -9.57 2.99 25.15
N ASP A 354 -10.46 2.80 26.12
CA ASP A 354 -11.09 3.87 26.89
C ASP A 354 -10.03 4.85 27.50
N THR A 355 -10.06 6.09 27.04
CA THR A 355 -9.06 7.13 27.39
C THR A 355 -9.08 7.53 28.86
N VAL A 356 -10.20 7.36 29.55
CA VAL A 356 -10.33 7.65 30.99
C VAL A 356 -9.76 6.52 31.82
N LYS A 357 -10.04 5.29 31.39
CA LYS A 357 -9.62 4.08 32.09
C LYS A 357 -8.19 3.68 31.77
N TYR A 358 -7.76 3.92 30.53
CA TYR A 358 -6.44 3.52 30.01
C TYR A 358 -5.70 4.68 29.31
N PRO A 359 -5.50 5.84 29.98
CA PRO A 359 -4.86 6.99 29.35
C PRO A 359 -3.40 6.72 28.96
N GLN A 360 -2.78 5.70 29.52
CA GLN A 360 -1.41 5.28 29.22
C GLN A 360 -1.29 4.40 27.96
N HIS A 361 -2.42 3.90 27.41
CA HIS A 361 -2.41 3.03 26.24
C HIS A 361 -2.52 3.84 24.93
N ARG A 362 -1.83 4.98 24.89
CA ARG A 362 -1.77 5.83 23.71
C ARG A 362 -0.78 5.26 22.69
N ASN A 363 -1.09 5.40 21.39
CA ASN A 363 -0.13 5.16 20.31
C ASN A 363 0.94 6.27 20.34
N GLU A 364 2.07 6.00 21.01
CA GLU A 364 3.13 6.99 21.23
C GLU A 364 3.86 7.34 19.91
N ALA A 365 4.00 6.40 18.98
CA ALA A 365 4.62 6.65 17.69
C ALA A 365 3.78 7.65 16.89
N LEU A 366 2.48 7.44 16.80
CA LEU A 366 1.53 8.35 16.16
C LEU A 366 1.52 9.72 16.84
N ALA A 367 1.43 9.76 18.17
CA ALA A 367 1.42 11.02 18.93
C ALA A 367 2.70 11.84 18.70
N LYS A 368 3.85 11.18 18.56
CA LYS A 368 5.11 11.83 18.24
C LYS A 368 5.10 12.48 16.86
N VAL A 369 4.57 11.82 15.83
CA VAL A 369 4.45 12.41 14.49
C VAL A 369 3.69 13.72 14.53
N PHE A 370 2.51 13.73 15.18
CA PHE A 370 1.70 14.95 15.30
C PHE A 370 2.42 16.05 16.10
N ALA A 371 3.12 15.69 17.18
CA ALA A 371 3.90 16.67 17.96
C ALA A 371 5.04 17.28 17.14
N ASP A 372 5.74 16.50 16.34
CA ASP A 372 6.88 16.95 15.53
C ASP A 372 6.41 17.82 14.34
N LYS A 373 5.31 17.45 13.68
CA LYS A 373 4.77 18.21 12.54
C LYS A 373 4.13 19.53 12.96
N ASN A 374 3.41 19.58 14.10
CA ASN A 374 2.78 20.80 14.60
C ASN A 374 3.77 21.83 15.20
N ARG A 375 5.02 21.46 15.46
CA ARG A 375 6.05 22.40 15.91
C ARG A 375 6.73 23.17 14.78
N ASN A 376 6.58 22.71 13.56
CA ASN A 376 7.27 23.23 12.38
C ASN A 376 6.31 23.93 11.40
N GLY A 377 5.01 24.05 11.75
CA GLY A 377 3.96 24.71 10.98
C GLY A 377 3.59 26.11 11.47
#